data_91c32f7391e80fb676826a0c9571ba4f
#
_entry.id   91c32f7391e80fb676826a0c9571ba4f
#
_cell.length_a   1.000
_cell.length_b   1.000
_cell.length_c   1.000
_cell.angle_alpha   90.00
_cell.angle_beta   90.00
_cell.angle_gamma   90.00
#
_symmetry.space_group_name_H-M   'P 1'
#
loop_
_entity.id
_entity.type
_entity.pdbx_description
1 polymer ?
#
loop_
_entity_poly.entity_id
_entity_poly.type
_entity_poly.pdbx_seq_one_letter_code
_entity_poly.pdbx_strand_id
1 'polypeptide(L)'
;EVPTEREIEEMARLTEEALHAGAMGFTTSRTTKHKARDGRFTPSLSAREAELLGIAQGMKRAGRGVLQVNSDFGPGEFEALDAAAKVAGRPLSCLLVQVDAQPKLWRETLDQINAVR
;
A
#
# COMPACT_ATOMS: atom_id res chain seq x y z
N GLU A 1 -13.43 9.65 -7.03
CA GLU A 1 -12.73 10.61 -7.89
C GLU A 1 -11.39 10.01 -8.31
N VAL A 2 -10.96 10.23 -9.55
CA VAL A 2 -9.69 9.70 -10.06
C VAL A 2 -8.69 10.83 -10.00
N PRO A 3 -7.54 10.66 -9.34
CA PRO A 3 -6.53 11.70 -9.27
C PRO A 3 -5.93 11.96 -10.67
N THR A 4 -5.57 13.19 -10.90
CA THR A 4 -4.82 13.63 -12.08
C THR A 4 -3.35 13.24 -11.94
N GLU A 5 -2.62 13.19 -13.04
CA GLU A 5 -1.16 12.97 -13.03
C GLU A 5 -0.41 13.96 -12.15
N ARG A 6 -0.87 15.22 -12.12
CA ARG A 6 -0.30 16.27 -11.27
C ARG A 6 -0.50 15.96 -9.78
N GLU A 7 -1.66 15.45 -9.40
CA GLU A 7 -1.94 15.06 -8.01
C GLU A 7 -1.12 13.83 -7.61
N ILE A 8 -0.95 12.87 -8.51
CA ILE A 8 -0.09 11.69 -8.29
C ILE A 8 1.37 12.13 -8.08
N GLU A 9 1.88 13.03 -8.91
CA GLU A 9 3.24 13.55 -8.75
C GLU A 9 3.40 14.35 -7.45
N GLU A 10 2.39 15.09 -7.04
CA GLU A 10 2.39 15.80 -5.76
C GLU A 10 2.41 14.83 -4.57
N MET A 11 1.65 13.72 -4.64
CA MET A 11 1.72 12.65 -3.62
C MET A 11 3.13 12.05 -3.55
N ALA A 12 3.77 11.82 -4.69
CA ALA A 12 5.14 11.32 -4.76
C ALA A 12 6.14 12.30 -4.10
N ARG A 13 6.03 13.58 -4.43
CA ARG A 13 6.87 14.65 -3.89
C ARG A 13 6.72 14.77 -2.36
N LEU A 14 5.50 14.78 -1.86
CA LEU A 14 5.22 14.84 -0.43
C LEU A 14 5.73 13.61 0.32
N THR A 15 5.63 12.44 -0.29
CA THR A 15 6.19 11.20 0.28
C THR A 15 7.71 11.28 0.39
N GLU A 16 8.38 11.72 -0.66
CA GLU A 16 9.84 11.91 -0.69
C GLU A 16 10.28 12.91 0.39
N GLU A 17 9.61 14.06 0.45
CA GLU A 17 9.90 15.11 1.42
C GLU A 17 9.72 14.62 2.86
N ALA A 18 8.62 13.92 3.15
CA ALA A 18 8.38 13.35 4.47
C ALA A 18 9.46 12.35 4.88
N LEU A 19 9.90 11.49 3.96
CA LEU A 19 10.96 10.52 4.22
C LEU A 19 12.29 11.21 4.48
N HIS A 20 12.64 12.26 3.74
CA HIS A 20 13.83 13.07 4.01
C HIS A 20 13.76 13.81 5.34
N ALA A 21 12.57 14.23 5.76
CA ALA A 21 12.32 14.84 7.06
C ALA A 21 12.38 13.85 8.25
N GLY A 22 12.52 12.54 7.98
CA GLY A 22 12.71 11.53 9.03
C GLY A 22 11.54 10.55 9.20
N ALA A 23 10.53 10.58 8.34
CA ALA A 23 9.48 9.56 8.36
C ALA A 23 10.07 8.17 8.13
N MET A 24 9.52 7.16 8.83
CA MET A 24 10.01 5.77 8.77
C MET A 24 9.55 5.02 7.52
N GLY A 25 8.50 5.50 6.85
CA GLY A 25 7.94 4.86 5.67
C GLY A 25 6.59 5.45 5.30
N PHE A 26 5.91 4.78 4.38
CA PHE A 26 4.54 5.08 3.99
C PHE A 26 3.63 3.92 4.40
N THR A 27 2.49 4.23 4.99
CA THR A 27 1.47 3.23 5.32
C THR A 27 0.14 3.54 4.65
N THR A 28 -0.54 2.50 4.21
CA THR A 28 -1.88 2.62 3.62
C THR A 28 -2.84 1.58 4.18
N SER A 29 -4.12 1.95 4.22
CA SER A 29 -5.20 1.09 4.70
C SER A 29 -6.13 0.75 3.53
N ARG A 30 -6.08 -0.49 3.07
CA ARG A 30 -6.87 -1.04 1.96
C ARG A 30 -7.76 -2.17 2.47
N THR A 31 -8.53 -1.86 3.51
CA THR A 31 -9.41 -2.82 4.19
C THR A 31 -10.78 -2.19 4.50
N THR A 32 -11.81 -2.99 4.39
CA THR A 32 -13.18 -2.63 4.76
C THR A 32 -13.39 -2.49 6.27
N LYS A 33 -12.41 -2.93 7.05
CA LYS A 33 -12.44 -2.84 8.52
C LYS A 33 -12.15 -1.43 9.04
N HIS A 34 -11.42 -0.62 8.27
CA HIS A 34 -11.14 0.76 8.63
C HIS A 34 -12.21 1.70 8.06
N LYS A 35 -12.80 2.47 8.95
CA LYS A 35 -13.85 3.43 8.63
C LYS A 35 -13.59 4.75 9.32
N ALA A 36 -14.02 5.82 8.68
CA ALA A 36 -14.09 7.15 9.29
C ALA A 36 -15.13 7.16 10.44
N ARG A 37 -15.07 8.16 11.29
CA ARG A 37 -15.99 8.31 12.44
C ARG A 37 -17.47 8.28 12.05
N ASP A 38 -17.79 8.73 10.86
CA ASP A 38 -19.16 8.75 10.29
C ASP A 38 -19.56 7.44 9.59
N GLY A 39 -18.72 6.40 9.67
CA GLY A 39 -18.97 5.08 9.08
C GLY A 39 -18.58 4.93 7.62
N ARG A 40 -18.15 5.99 6.93
CA ARG A 40 -17.65 5.91 5.55
C ARG A 40 -16.32 5.16 5.50
N PHE A 41 -16.08 4.47 4.39
CA PHE A 41 -14.78 3.85 4.13
C PHE A 41 -13.70 4.92 3.93
N THR A 42 -12.46 4.56 4.28
CA THR A 42 -11.30 5.43 4.04
C THR A 42 -11.04 5.56 2.54
N PRO A 43 -10.65 6.75 2.06
CA PRO A 43 -10.35 6.96 0.63
C PRO A 43 -9.32 5.98 0.06
N SER A 44 -8.36 5.57 0.88
CA SER A 44 -7.31 4.62 0.50
C SER A 44 -7.83 3.24 0.09
N LEU A 45 -9.05 2.85 0.53
CA LEU A 45 -9.67 1.58 0.10
C LEU A 45 -9.94 1.54 -1.41
N SER A 46 -10.33 2.68 -1.99
CA SER A 46 -10.63 2.81 -3.42
C SER A 46 -9.51 3.45 -4.23
N ALA A 47 -8.37 3.73 -3.58
CA ALA A 47 -7.20 4.30 -4.25
C ALA A 47 -6.71 3.35 -5.35
N ARG A 48 -6.45 3.90 -6.53
CA ARG A 48 -6.03 3.12 -7.69
C ARG A 48 -4.56 2.73 -7.60
N GLU A 49 -4.19 1.72 -8.36
CA GLU A 49 -2.80 1.30 -8.50
C GLU A 49 -1.86 2.46 -8.89
N ALA A 50 -2.30 3.35 -9.78
CA ALA A 50 -1.52 4.53 -10.19
C ALA A 50 -1.13 5.44 -9.03
N GLU A 51 -2.01 5.64 -8.05
CA GLU A 51 -1.71 6.41 -6.83
C GLU A 51 -0.64 5.72 -5.99
N LEU A 52 -0.77 4.41 -5.81
CA LEU A 52 0.19 3.62 -5.06
C LEU A 52 1.56 3.61 -5.73
N LEU A 53 1.60 3.50 -7.06
CA LEU A 53 2.84 3.59 -7.85
C LEU A 53 3.47 4.99 -7.78
N GLY A 54 2.66 6.06 -7.77
CA GLY A 54 3.15 7.43 -7.57
C GLY A 54 3.85 7.59 -6.22
N ILE A 55 3.23 7.13 -5.14
CA ILE A 55 3.84 7.10 -3.79
C ILE A 55 5.12 6.27 -3.79
N ALA A 56 5.11 5.11 -4.42
CA ALA A 56 6.27 4.24 -4.56
C ALA A 56 7.44 4.93 -5.28
N GLN A 57 7.16 5.78 -6.29
CA GLN A 57 8.18 6.60 -6.93
C GLN A 57 8.79 7.63 -5.97
N GLY A 58 7.99 8.26 -5.12
CA GLY A 58 8.48 9.14 -4.06
C GLY A 58 9.42 8.42 -3.09
N MET A 59 9.04 7.21 -2.67
CA MET A 59 9.88 6.34 -1.83
C MET A 59 11.18 5.96 -2.54
N LYS A 60 11.14 5.64 -3.82
CA LYS A 60 12.32 5.34 -4.64
C LYS A 60 13.28 6.52 -4.68
N ARG A 61 12.78 7.73 -4.93
CA ARG A 61 13.59 8.95 -4.96
C ARG A 61 14.25 9.23 -3.61
N ALA A 62 13.52 9.03 -2.52
CA ALA A 62 14.06 9.16 -1.18
C ALA A 62 15.09 8.08 -0.82
N GLY A 63 15.04 6.90 -1.45
CA GLY A 63 15.96 5.79 -1.22
C GLY A 63 15.88 5.17 0.18
N ARG A 64 14.80 5.42 0.92
CA ARG A 64 14.63 4.98 2.32
C ARG A 64 13.17 4.73 2.67
N GLY A 65 12.95 4.11 3.83
CA GLY A 65 11.63 3.85 4.38
C GLY A 65 11.12 2.43 4.08
N VAL A 66 9.98 2.10 4.65
CA VAL A 66 9.26 0.83 4.49
C VAL A 66 7.86 1.14 3.95
N LEU A 67 7.41 0.40 2.95
CA LEU A 67 6.02 0.41 2.52
C LEU A 67 5.24 -0.54 3.43
N GLN A 68 4.22 -0.06 4.12
CA GLN A 68 3.39 -0.89 5.00
C GLN A 68 1.94 -0.86 4.54
N VAL A 69 1.29 -2.01 4.54
CA VAL A 69 -0.11 -2.11 4.15
C VAL A 69 -0.92 -2.93 5.16
N ASN A 70 -2.14 -2.46 5.40
CA ASN A 70 -3.20 -3.26 5.97
C ASN A 70 -4.25 -3.49 4.88
N SER A 71 -4.37 -4.72 4.38
CA SER A 71 -5.21 -5.07 3.24
C SER A 71 -6.10 -6.27 3.53
N ASP A 72 -7.28 -6.31 2.90
CA ASP A 72 -8.14 -7.50 2.86
C ASP A 72 -7.68 -8.51 1.78
N PHE A 73 -6.65 -8.19 0.99
CA PHE A 73 -6.08 -9.02 -0.06
C PHE A 73 -7.14 -9.57 -1.04
N GLY A 74 -8.02 -8.70 -1.50
CA GLY A 74 -8.95 -9.02 -2.57
C GLY A 74 -8.25 -9.27 -3.92
N PRO A 75 -9.00 -9.66 -4.96
CA PRO A 75 -8.45 -9.95 -6.28
C PRO A 75 -7.59 -8.80 -6.83
N GLY A 76 -6.39 -9.11 -7.33
CA GLY A 76 -5.45 -8.15 -7.91
C GLY A 76 -4.69 -7.27 -6.90
N GLU A 77 -5.02 -7.37 -5.62
CA GLU A 77 -4.43 -6.51 -4.60
C GLU A 77 -2.97 -6.87 -4.31
N PHE A 78 -2.67 -8.15 -4.25
CA PHE A 78 -1.31 -8.62 -4.01
C PHE A 78 -0.37 -8.16 -5.13
N GLU A 79 -0.80 -8.28 -6.38
CA GLU A 79 -0.03 -7.88 -7.57
C GLU A 79 0.25 -6.38 -7.58
N ALA A 80 -0.73 -5.56 -7.22
CA ALA A 80 -0.56 -4.11 -7.12
C ALA A 80 0.44 -3.70 -6.01
N LEU A 81 0.39 -4.37 -4.87
CA LEU A 81 1.31 -4.15 -3.75
C LEU A 81 2.74 -4.60 -4.08
N ASP A 82 2.89 -5.75 -4.73
CA ASP A 82 4.19 -6.25 -5.20
C ASP A 82 4.80 -5.31 -6.24
N ALA A 83 4.00 -4.83 -7.19
CA ALA A 83 4.44 -3.84 -8.17
C ALA A 83 4.91 -2.54 -7.50
N ALA A 84 4.17 -2.03 -6.51
CA ALA A 84 4.56 -0.84 -5.76
C ALA A 84 5.86 -1.05 -4.98
N ALA A 85 6.02 -2.19 -4.32
CA ALA A 85 7.25 -2.54 -3.60
C ALA A 85 8.46 -2.61 -4.53
N LYS A 86 8.30 -3.21 -5.72
CA LYS A 86 9.33 -3.28 -6.77
C LYS A 86 9.70 -1.89 -7.30
N VAL A 87 8.72 -1.04 -7.57
CA VAL A 87 8.96 0.35 -7.99
C VAL A 87 9.69 1.14 -6.90
N ALA A 88 9.25 1.04 -5.66
CA ALA A 88 9.89 1.70 -4.53
C ALA A 88 11.33 1.20 -4.28
N GLY A 89 11.63 -0.07 -4.63
CA GLY A 89 12.87 -0.74 -4.27
C GLY A 89 13.05 -0.83 -2.75
N ARG A 90 11.95 -0.89 -2.00
CA ARG A 90 11.92 -0.86 -0.53
C ARG A 90 11.15 -2.06 0.02
N PRO A 91 11.44 -2.48 1.26
CA PRO A 91 10.69 -3.55 1.90
C PRO A 91 9.21 -3.24 1.98
N LEU A 92 8.38 -4.26 1.72
CA LEU A 92 6.95 -4.25 1.98
C LEU A 92 6.67 -5.01 3.28
N SER A 93 5.95 -4.37 4.18
CA SER A 93 5.39 -4.97 5.40
C SER A 93 3.88 -5.04 5.26
N CYS A 94 3.29 -6.18 5.50
CA CYS A 94 1.84 -6.36 5.47
C CYS A 94 1.34 -7.02 6.75
N LEU A 95 0.12 -6.65 7.14
CA LEU A 95 -0.60 -7.32 8.21
C LEU A 95 -1.28 -8.56 7.65
N LEU A 96 -0.93 -9.72 8.19
CA LEU A 96 -1.54 -10.99 7.82
C LEU A 96 -2.48 -11.44 8.93
N VAL A 97 -3.77 -11.50 8.63
CA VAL A 97 -4.82 -11.81 9.60
C VAL A 97 -5.60 -13.03 9.16
N GLN A 98 -5.84 -13.93 10.12
CA GLN A 98 -6.82 -14.99 9.91
C GLN A 98 -8.23 -14.46 10.13
N VAL A 99 -9.14 -14.74 9.20
CA VAL A 99 -10.56 -14.38 9.29
C VAL A 99 -11.40 -15.66 9.14
N ASP A 100 -12.35 -15.85 10.04
CA ASP A 100 -13.16 -17.09 10.07
C ASP A 100 -13.94 -17.32 8.77
N ALA A 101 -14.40 -16.23 8.12
CA ALA A 101 -15.10 -16.29 6.83
C ALA A 101 -14.20 -16.78 5.68
N GLN A 102 -12.88 -16.65 5.81
CA GLN A 102 -11.88 -17.05 4.81
C GLN A 102 -10.69 -17.70 5.52
N PRO A 103 -10.85 -18.89 6.10
CA PRO A 103 -9.86 -19.48 7.01
C PRO A 103 -8.53 -19.85 6.34
N LYS A 104 -8.48 -19.90 5.00
CA LYS A 104 -7.26 -20.24 4.25
C LYS A 104 -6.54 -19.01 3.67
N LEU A 105 -7.18 -17.84 3.63
CA LEU A 105 -6.65 -16.65 2.96
C LEU A 105 -5.25 -16.27 3.46
N TRP A 106 -5.04 -16.30 4.76
CA TRP A 106 -3.72 -15.97 5.35
C TRP A 106 -2.60 -16.89 4.84
N ARG A 107 -2.92 -18.18 4.63
CA ARG A 107 -1.95 -19.17 4.12
C ARG A 107 -1.65 -18.89 2.65
N GLU A 108 -2.69 -18.68 1.84
CA GLU A 108 -2.57 -18.38 0.42
C GLU A 108 -1.76 -17.10 0.20
N THR A 109 -2.02 -16.06 0.99
CA THR A 109 -1.26 -14.80 0.95
C THR A 109 0.20 -15.01 1.38
N LEU A 110 0.45 -15.80 2.41
CA LEU A 110 1.82 -16.14 2.83
C LEU A 110 2.58 -16.90 1.74
N ASP A 111 1.92 -17.83 1.07
CA ASP A 111 2.52 -18.59 -0.04
C ASP A 111 2.85 -17.66 -1.23
N GLN A 112 1.99 -16.69 -1.55
CA GLN A 112 2.29 -15.65 -2.55
C GLN A 112 3.49 -14.80 -2.15
N ILE A 113 3.57 -14.35 -0.90
CA ILE A 113 4.71 -13.58 -0.38
C ILE A 113 6.01 -14.38 -0.52
N ASN A 114 5.99 -15.66 -0.20
CA ASN A 114 7.17 -16.51 -0.29
C ASN A 114 7.58 -16.78 -1.75
N ALA A 115 6.65 -16.77 -2.69
CA ALA A 115 6.92 -17.01 -4.10
C ALA A 115 7.61 -15.83 -4.81
N VAL A 116 7.50 -14.60 -4.29
CA VAL A 116 8.10 -13.37 -4.88
C VAL A 116 9.39 -12.92 -4.21
N ARG A 117 9.88 -13.66 -3.23
CA ARG A 117 11.14 -13.41 -2.52
C ARG A 117 12.36 -13.76 -3.36
#